data_39e3a84d405bdbaad37ac2590c0c0c3e
#
_entry.id   39e3a84d405bdbaad37ac2590c0c0c3e
#
_cell.length_a   1.000
_cell.length_b   1.000
_cell.length_c   1.000
_cell.angle_alpha   90.00
_cell.angle_beta   90.00
_cell.angle_gamma   90.00
#
_symmetry.space_group_name_H-M   'P 1'
#
loop_
_entity.id
_entity.type
_entity.pdbx_description
1 polymer ?
#
loop_
_entity_poly.entity_id
_entity_poly.type
_entity_poly.pdbx_seq_one_letter_code
_entity_poly.pdbx_strand_id
1 'polypeptide(L)'
;MTGTDLRATQAQRTRAAIRAAALTLTRERGYAAMTVDDVAALAGVSRRTVFNHFASKADLLVVGLESPAPEVVEAFVNGSGSLLEDLGTLLASGAESVESERGWLLSFPEIVRDNPEVERAFHERLRIVAQSLAEAAGRRLAAEPDDPRTRAVVALAMAIQRSSLDLWCGRSHPWEERREAAAHTEPAGASEGPSTVEVSGKCSQVPLVDAVRTMVEAISEVVTPPRCDTSASTAAGDPRPSSSPR
;
A
#
# COMPACT_ATOMS: atom_id res chain seq x y z
N MET A 1 -23.85 -3.79 21.45
CA MET A 1 -22.77 -4.70 21.02
C MET A 1 -23.33 -6.09 20.91
N THR A 2 -23.51 -6.57 19.71
CA THR A 2 -24.06 -7.90 19.44
C THR A 2 -22.99 -8.97 19.62
N GLY A 3 -23.38 -10.23 19.94
CA GLY A 3 -22.41 -11.32 20.15
C GLY A 3 -21.52 -11.63 18.94
N THR A 4 -21.88 -11.12 17.76
CA THR A 4 -21.10 -11.23 16.51
C THR A 4 -19.88 -10.30 16.54
N ASP A 5 -20.02 -9.06 17.06
CA ASP A 5 -18.93 -8.10 17.20
C ASP A 5 -17.82 -8.59 18.14
N LEU A 6 -18.21 -9.21 19.26
CA LEU A 6 -17.23 -9.75 20.21
C LEU A 6 -16.41 -10.90 19.64
N ARG A 7 -17.03 -11.76 18.83
CA ARG A 7 -16.33 -12.89 18.18
C ARG A 7 -15.36 -12.38 17.11
N ALA A 8 -15.76 -11.41 16.29
CA ALA A 8 -14.92 -10.80 15.28
C ALA A 8 -13.70 -10.11 15.91
N THR A 9 -13.93 -9.31 16.97
CA THR A 9 -12.85 -8.65 17.72
C THR A 9 -11.88 -9.66 18.35
N GLN A 10 -12.41 -10.75 18.93
CA GLN A 10 -11.57 -11.80 19.52
C GLN A 10 -10.75 -12.53 18.46
N ALA A 11 -11.34 -12.82 17.28
CA ALA A 11 -10.62 -13.45 16.17
C ALA A 11 -9.48 -12.55 15.65
N GLN A 12 -9.71 -11.24 15.53
CA GLN A 12 -8.68 -10.28 15.17
C GLN A 12 -7.53 -10.22 16.18
N ARG A 13 -7.86 -10.16 17.49
CA ARG A 13 -6.84 -10.18 18.56
C ARG A 13 -6.00 -11.45 18.52
N THR A 14 -6.65 -12.61 18.35
CA THR A 14 -5.96 -13.89 18.23
C THR A 14 -5.05 -13.91 17.01
N ARG A 15 -5.53 -13.43 15.86
CA ARG A 15 -4.73 -13.32 14.62
C ARG A 15 -3.51 -12.42 14.81
N ALA A 16 -3.69 -11.26 15.45
CA ALA A 16 -2.60 -10.31 15.73
C ALA A 16 -1.55 -10.94 16.68
N ALA A 17 -1.97 -11.62 17.74
CA ALA A 17 -1.07 -12.29 18.68
C ALA A 17 -0.24 -13.40 18.00
N ILE A 18 -0.86 -14.22 17.14
CA ILE A 18 -0.16 -15.27 16.38
C ILE A 18 0.87 -14.64 15.44
N ARG A 19 0.51 -13.56 14.73
CA ARG A 19 1.43 -12.86 13.84
C ARG A 19 2.60 -12.25 14.60
N ALA A 20 2.34 -11.52 15.68
CA ALA A 20 3.41 -10.93 16.51
C ALA A 20 4.41 -11.99 17.01
N ALA A 21 3.91 -13.16 17.43
CA ALA A 21 4.76 -14.28 17.83
C ALA A 21 5.63 -14.79 16.66
N ALA A 22 5.05 -14.94 15.46
CA ALA A 22 5.79 -15.38 14.28
C ALA A 22 6.88 -14.39 13.86
N LEU A 23 6.58 -13.09 13.86
CA LEU A 23 7.52 -12.03 13.53
C LEU A 23 8.68 -11.98 14.54
N THR A 24 8.37 -12.11 15.84
CA THR A 24 9.37 -12.16 16.90
C THR A 24 10.33 -13.34 16.71
N LEU A 25 9.79 -14.55 16.56
CA LEU A 25 10.61 -15.75 16.36
C LEU A 25 11.44 -15.69 15.08
N THR A 26 10.91 -15.11 14.01
CA THR A 26 11.64 -14.95 12.75
C THR A 26 12.80 -13.95 12.91
N ARG A 27 12.61 -12.86 13.65
CA ARG A 27 13.70 -11.90 13.95
C ARG A 27 14.79 -12.52 14.82
N GLU A 28 14.41 -13.36 15.79
CA GLU A 28 15.36 -13.97 16.73
C GLU A 28 16.14 -15.14 16.13
N ARG A 29 15.49 -15.98 15.31
CA ARG A 29 16.03 -17.30 14.92
C ARG A 29 16.06 -17.52 13.42
N GLY A 30 15.52 -16.58 12.62
CA GLY A 30 15.31 -16.72 11.19
C GLY A 30 14.09 -17.56 10.85
N TYR A 31 13.58 -17.38 9.62
CA TYR A 31 12.39 -18.08 9.14
C TYR A 31 12.56 -19.60 9.14
N ALA A 32 13.71 -20.13 8.73
CA ALA A 32 13.92 -21.58 8.65
C ALA A 32 13.77 -22.27 10.01
N ALA A 33 14.28 -21.67 11.09
CA ALA A 33 14.26 -22.23 12.43
C ALA A 33 12.93 -22.01 13.19
N MET A 34 12.09 -21.05 12.78
CA MET A 34 10.78 -20.85 13.36
C MET A 34 9.86 -22.04 13.03
N THR A 35 9.15 -22.58 14.02
CA THR A 35 8.13 -23.60 13.80
C THR A 35 6.75 -23.09 14.17
N VAL A 36 5.69 -23.71 13.60
CA VAL A 36 4.30 -23.35 13.94
C VAL A 36 3.99 -23.71 15.40
N ASP A 37 4.64 -24.70 15.96
CA ASP A 37 4.47 -25.09 17.36
C ASP A 37 5.06 -24.05 18.31
N ASP A 38 6.24 -23.48 17.97
CA ASP A 38 6.83 -22.37 18.73
C ASP A 38 5.94 -21.13 18.69
N VAL A 39 5.40 -20.82 17.49
CA VAL A 39 4.46 -19.69 17.31
C VAL A 39 3.20 -19.90 18.16
N ALA A 40 2.62 -21.11 18.14
CA ALA A 40 1.45 -21.42 18.93
C ALA A 40 1.71 -21.28 20.42
N ALA A 41 2.85 -21.80 20.90
CA ALA A 41 3.28 -21.71 22.28
C ALA A 41 3.48 -20.25 22.71
N LEU A 42 4.19 -19.44 21.92
CA LEU A 42 4.46 -18.04 22.23
C LEU A 42 3.17 -17.19 22.21
N ALA A 43 2.25 -17.48 21.27
CA ALA A 43 0.96 -16.80 21.17
C ALA A 43 -0.08 -17.28 22.22
N GLY A 44 0.21 -18.34 22.98
CA GLY A 44 -0.71 -18.91 23.96
C GLY A 44 -1.93 -19.60 23.34
N VAL A 45 -1.79 -20.17 22.14
CA VAL A 45 -2.87 -20.82 21.40
C VAL A 45 -2.49 -22.24 20.98
N SER A 46 -3.47 -23.02 20.50
CA SER A 46 -3.18 -24.33 19.91
C SER A 46 -2.65 -24.23 18.49
N ARG A 47 -1.86 -25.20 18.03
CA ARG A 47 -1.45 -25.33 16.61
C ARG A 47 -2.66 -25.30 15.66
N ARG A 48 -3.77 -25.94 16.04
CA ARG A 48 -5.03 -25.90 15.28
C ARG A 48 -5.57 -24.48 15.17
N THR A 49 -5.47 -23.69 16.23
CA THR A 49 -5.89 -22.28 16.21
C THR A 49 -5.05 -21.49 15.23
N VAL A 50 -3.73 -21.72 15.15
CA VAL A 50 -2.87 -21.08 14.16
C VAL A 50 -3.35 -21.38 12.74
N PHE A 51 -3.60 -22.64 12.40
CA PHE A 51 -4.08 -23.04 11.07
C PHE A 51 -5.53 -22.62 10.76
N ASN A 52 -6.34 -22.28 11.76
CA ASN A 52 -7.64 -21.67 11.54
C ASN A 52 -7.54 -20.21 11.05
N HIS A 53 -6.42 -19.53 11.35
CA HIS A 53 -6.21 -18.13 11.00
C HIS A 53 -5.24 -17.92 9.83
N PHE A 54 -4.31 -18.86 9.59
CA PHE A 54 -3.26 -18.75 8.59
C PHE A 54 -3.15 -20.03 7.78
N ALA A 55 -3.05 -19.90 6.47
CA ALA A 55 -3.02 -21.03 5.55
C ALA A 55 -1.70 -21.82 5.63
N SER A 56 -0.59 -21.17 5.98
CA SER A 56 0.73 -21.79 6.03
C SER A 56 1.67 -21.06 7.01
N LYS A 57 2.83 -21.64 7.28
CA LYS A 57 3.93 -21.00 8.00
C LYS A 57 4.37 -19.70 7.32
N ALA A 58 4.44 -19.69 6.00
CA ALA A 58 4.83 -18.50 5.22
C ALA A 58 3.78 -17.38 5.31
N ASP A 59 2.48 -17.71 5.35
CA ASP A 59 1.39 -16.74 5.48
C ASP A 59 1.43 -15.97 6.81
N LEU A 60 2.06 -16.53 7.84
CA LEU A 60 2.30 -15.84 9.12
C LEU A 60 3.12 -14.56 8.97
N LEU A 61 3.98 -14.50 7.95
CA LEU A 61 4.93 -13.41 7.72
C LEU A 61 4.43 -12.34 6.77
N VAL A 62 3.32 -12.58 6.07
CA VAL A 62 2.73 -11.61 5.13
C VAL A 62 1.88 -10.61 5.91
N VAL A 63 2.39 -9.37 6.00
CA VAL A 63 1.78 -8.24 6.73
C VAL A 63 1.25 -7.21 5.72
N GLY A 64 0.18 -6.51 6.09
CA GLY A 64 -0.35 -5.38 5.31
C GLY A 64 -1.23 -5.77 4.12
N LEU A 65 -1.57 -7.04 4.00
CA LEU A 65 -2.45 -7.58 2.96
C LEU A 65 -3.69 -8.26 3.60
N GLU A 66 -4.23 -7.64 4.64
CA GLU A 66 -5.51 -8.02 5.23
C GLU A 66 -6.66 -7.48 4.37
N SER A 67 -7.75 -8.26 4.31
CA SER A 67 -8.99 -7.75 3.74
C SER A 67 -9.56 -6.65 4.65
N PRO A 68 -10.01 -5.52 4.09
CA PRO A 68 -10.70 -4.49 4.86
C PRO A 68 -11.93 -5.05 5.58
N ALA A 69 -12.35 -4.39 6.65
CA ALA A 69 -13.57 -4.76 7.37
C ALA A 69 -14.79 -4.66 6.45
N PRO A 70 -15.77 -5.58 6.56
CA PRO A 70 -16.93 -5.61 5.66
C PRO A 70 -17.69 -4.27 5.58
N GLU A 71 -17.79 -3.55 6.70
CA GLU A 71 -18.43 -2.24 6.77
C GLU A 71 -17.70 -1.17 5.96
N VAL A 72 -16.37 -1.23 5.88
CA VAL A 72 -15.55 -0.32 5.06
C VAL A 72 -15.71 -0.64 3.58
N VAL A 73 -15.77 -1.93 3.25
CA VAL A 73 -16.05 -2.38 1.88
C VAL A 73 -17.44 -1.92 1.42
N GLU A 74 -18.47 -2.09 2.27
CA GLU A 74 -19.83 -1.65 1.95
C GLU A 74 -19.92 -0.11 1.85
N ALA A 75 -19.20 0.64 2.68
CA ALA A 75 -19.10 2.10 2.54
C ALA A 75 -18.49 2.50 1.19
N PHE A 76 -17.44 1.83 0.75
CA PHE A 76 -16.84 2.02 -0.57
C PHE A 76 -17.82 1.69 -1.70
N VAL A 77 -18.49 0.53 -1.62
CA VAL A 77 -19.45 0.07 -2.67
C VAL A 77 -20.62 1.03 -2.81
N ASN A 78 -21.19 1.52 -1.72
CA ASN A 78 -22.34 2.40 -1.69
C ASN A 78 -21.98 3.90 -1.74
N GLY A 79 -20.71 4.24 -1.82
CA GLY A 79 -20.25 5.62 -1.90
C GLY A 79 -20.76 6.32 -3.16
N SER A 80 -21.21 7.56 -3.00
CA SER A 80 -21.71 8.41 -4.09
C SER A 80 -20.77 9.58 -4.42
N GLY A 81 -19.65 9.68 -3.68
CA GLY A 81 -18.64 10.71 -3.85
C GLY A 81 -17.55 10.35 -4.85
N SER A 82 -16.40 10.98 -4.71
CA SER A 82 -15.22 10.68 -5.51
C SER A 82 -14.77 9.23 -5.33
N LEU A 83 -14.71 8.48 -6.43
CA LEU A 83 -14.21 7.10 -6.40
C LEU A 83 -12.79 7.02 -5.83
N LEU A 84 -11.95 8.00 -6.14
CA LEU A 84 -10.55 8.04 -5.72
C LEU A 84 -10.44 8.31 -4.20
N GLU A 85 -11.24 9.23 -3.65
CA GLU A 85 -11.27 9.53 -2.22
C GLU A 85 -11.80 8.35 -1.40
N ASP A 86 -12.89 7.73 -1.85
CA ASP A 86 -13.45 6.55 -1.20
C ASP A 86 -12.48 5.36 -1.28
N LEU A 87 -11.75 5.21 -2.39
CA LEU A 87 -10.69 4.22 -2.53
C LEU A 87 -9.55 4.48 -1.55
N GLY A 88 -9.13 5.74 -1.41
CA GLY A 88 -8.14 6.17 -0.41
C GLY A 88 -8.57 5.80 1.01
N THR A 89 -9.83 6.05 1.35
CA THR A 89 -10.41 5.68 2.65
C THR A 89 -10.38 4.17 2.88
N LEU A 90 -10.75 3.39 1.86
CA LEU A 90 -10.69 1.92 1.91
C LEU A 90 -9.25 1.43 2.14
N LEU A 91 -8.28 1.98 1.42
CA LEU A 91 -6.87 1.58 1.54
C LEU A 91 -6.24 2.01 2.88
N ALA A 92 -6.64 3.17 3.41
CA ALA A 92 -6.17 3.67 4.69
C ALA A 92 -6.73 2.90 5.90
N SER A 93 -7.82 2.16 5.74
CA SER A 93 -8.51 1.48 6.85
C SER A 93 -7.66 0.43 7.58
N GLY A 94 -6.63 -0.12 6.93
CA GLY A 94 -5.68 -1.07 7.51
C GLY A 94 -4.39 -0.45 8.03
N ALA A 95 -4.20 0.87 7.89
CA ALA A 95 -2.92 1.52 8.14
C ALA A 95 -2.43 1.34 9.59
N GLU A 96 -3.31 1.45 10.57
CA GLU A 96 -2.96 1.33 12.00
C GLU A 96 -2.35 -0.05 12.34
N SER A 97 -2.90 -1.13 11.77
CA SER A 97 -2.36 -2.48 11.98
C SER A 97 -1.00 -2.70 11.33
N VAL A 98 -0.69 -1.94 10.28
CA VAL A 98 0.57 -2.00 9.53
C VAL A 98 1.66 -1.13 10.19
N GLU A 99 1.28 -0.01 10.79
CA GLU A 99 2.23 0.92 11.43
C GLU A 99 3.05 0.28 12.54
N SER A 100 2.44 -0.59 13.35
CA SER A 100 3.14 -1.32 14.41
C SER A 100 4.21 -2.28 13.88
N GLU A 101 4.14 -2.66 12.60
CA GLU A 101 5.00 -3.63 11.94
C GLU A 101 6.02 -3.00 10.97
N ARG A 102 6.24 -1.69 11.07
CA ARG A 102 7.16 -0.95 10.18
C ARG A 102 8.56 -1.59 10.08
N GLY A 103 9.14 -1.93 11.23
CA GLY A 103 10.46 -2.57 11.27
C GLY A 103 10.49 -3.92 10.55
N TRP A 104 9.38 -4.65 10.57
CA TRP A 104 9.22 -5.88 9.81
C TRP A 104 9.17 -5.60 8.30
N LEU A 105 8.35 -4.64 7.88
CA LEU A 105 8.17 -4.30 6.47
C LEU A 105 9.45 -3.79 5.81
N LEU A 106 10.36 -3.18 6.58
CA LEU A 106 11.68 -2.81 6.08
C LEU A 106 12.57 -4.02 5.79
N SER A 107 12.48 -5.08 6.61
CA SER A 107 13.25 -6.33 6.43
C SER A 107 12.59 -7.33 5.49
N PHE A 108 11.31 -7.15 5.18
CA PHE A 108 10.50 -8.11 4.41
C PHE A 108 11.06 -8.44 3.01
N PRO A 109 11.61 -7.48 2.23
CA PRO A 109 12.22 -7.79 0.94
C PRO A 109 13.36 -8.80 1.00
N GLU A 110 14.18 -8.75 2.05
CA GLU A 110 15.27 -9.70 2.26
C GLU A 110 14.74 -11.10 2.59
N ILE A 111 13.71 -11.15 3.45
CA ILE A 111 13.07 -12.42 3.82
C ILE A 111 12.40 -13.06 2.61
N VAL A 112 11.73 -12.29 1.76
CA VAL A 112 11.12 -12.78 0.52
C VAL A 112 12.19 -13.33 -0.43
N ARG A 113 13.27 -12.58 -0.65
CA ARG A 113 14.38 -13.00 -1.53
C ARG A 113 15.00 -14.32 -1.10
N ASP A 114 15.18 -14.51 0.20
CA ASP A 114 15.88 -15.66 0.76
C ASP A 114 14.95 -16.88 0.98
N ASN A 115 13.62 -16.70 0.88
CA ASN A 115 12.61 -17.72 1.16
C ASN A 115 11.51 -17.77 0.09
N PRO A 116 11.67 -18.56 -0.98
CA PRO A 116 10.71 -18.62 -2.10
C PRO A 116 9.28 -19.01 -1.69
N GLU A 117 9.11 -19.69 -0.57
CA GLU A 117 7.77 -20.02 -0.04
C GLU A 117 7.07 -18.80 0.57
N VAL A 118 7.82 -17.84 1.13
CA VAL A 118 7.28 -16.58 1.62
C VAL A 118 6.88 -15.70 0.43
N GLU A 119 7.68 -15.68 -0.63
CA GLU A 119 7.36 -15.00 -1.89
C GLU A 119 6.05 -15.52 -2.50
N ARG A 120 5.88 -16.84 -2.57
CA ARG A 120 4.65 -17.46 -3.07
C ARG A 120 3.43 -17.10 -2.21
N ALA A 121 3.57 -17.14 -0.88
CA ALA A 121 2.50 -16.76 0.04
C ALA A 121 2.13 -15.28 -0.12
N PHE A 122 3.11 -14.41 -0.31
CA PHE A 122 2.91 -12.99 -0.57
C PHE A 122 2.12 -12.75 -1.88
N HIS A 123 2.53 -13.37 -2.98
CA HIS A 123 1.83 -13.26 -4.26
C HIS A 123 0.41 -13.82 -4.21
N GLU A 124 0.20 -14.94 -3.51
CA GLU A 124 -1.14 -15.49 -3.32
C GLU A 124 -2.03 -14.54 -2.51
N ARG A 125 -1.49 -13.92 -1.48
CA ARG A 125 -2.23 -12.93 -0.69
C ARG A 125 -2.57 -11.69 -1.51
N LEU A 126 -1.63 -11.18 -2.32
CA LEU A 126 -1.88 -10.09 -3.26
C LEU A 126 -3.01 -10.43 -4.24
N ARG A 127 -3.02 -11.66 -4.77
CA ARG A 127 -4.06 -12.11 -5.68
C ARG A 127 -5.44 -12.12 -5.01
N ILE A 128 -5.53 -12.60 -3.76
CA ILE A 128 -6.79 -12.61 -2.99
C ILE A 128 -7.30 -11.19 -2.75
N VAL A 129 -6.40 -10.28 -2.34
CA VAL A 129 -6.77 -8.86 -2.10
C VAL A 129 -7.20 -8.18 -3.39
N ALA A 130 -6.47 -8.40 -4.50
CA ALA A 130 -6.83 -7.85 -5.81
C ALA A 130 -8.20 -8.35 -6.30
N GLN A 131 -8.51 -9.62 -6.10
CA GLN A 131 -9.81 -10.20 -6.45
C GLN A 131 -10.94 -9.61 -5.60
N SER A 132 -10.77 -9.53 -4.28
CA SER A 132 -11.76 -8.92 -3.38
C SER A 132 -12.02 -7.44 -3.74
N LEU A 133 -10.97 -6.71 -4.10
CA LEU A 133 -11.09 -5.33 -4.56
C LEU A 133 -11.80 -5.23 -5.92
N ALA A 134 -11.54 -6.16 -6.85
CA ALA A 134 -12.23 -6.21 -8.13
C ALA A 134 -13.74 -6.45 -7.95
N GLU A 135 -14.12 -7.34 -7.04
CA GLU A 135 -15.53 -7.58 -6.70
C GLU A 135 -16.20 -6.32 -6.11
N ALA A 136 -15.52 -5.64 -5.17
CA ALA A 136 -16.03 -4.41 -4.58
C ALA A 136 -16.14 -3.26 -5.61
N ALA A 137 -15.11 -3.08 -6.44
CA ALA A 137 -15.11 -2.07 -7.50
C ALA A 137 -16.17 -2.37 -8.58
N GLY A 138 -16.32 -3.64 -8.96
CA GLY A 138 -17.37 -4.07 -9.90
C GLY A 138 -18.77 -3.74 -9.37
N ARG A 139 -19.05 -4.02 -8.10
CA ARG A 139 -20.33 -3.66 -7.45
C ARG A 139 -20.56 -2.14 -7.48
N ARG A 140 -19.54 -1.34 -7.15
CA ARG A 140 -19.65 0.13 -7.18
C ARG A 140 -19.90 0.69 -8.57
N LEU A 141 -19.24 0.12 -9.59
CA LEU A 141 -19.31 0.59 -10.97
C LEU A 141 -20.47 -0.04 -11.76
N ALA A 142 -21.24 -0.95 -11.13
CA ALA A 142 -22.22 -1.81 -11.81
C ALA A 142 -21.61 -2.49 -13.06
N ALA A 143 -20.43 -3.08 -12.88
CA ALA A 143 -19.61 -3.69 -13.93
C ALA A 143 -19.09 -5.07 -13.47
N GLU A 144 -18.70 -5.91 -14.43
CA GLU A 144 -18.08 -7.20 -14.13
C GLU A 144 -16.64 -7.01 -13.58
N PRO A 145 -16.11 -7.99 -12.82
CA PRO A 145 -14.76 -7.91 -12.27
C PRO A 145 -13.66 -7.78 -13.33
N ASP A 146 -13.87 -8.25 -14.55
CA ASP A 146 -12.96 -8.19 -15.70
C ASP A 146 -13.16 -6.97 -16.61
N ASP A 147 -14.18 -6.15 -16.34
CA ASP A 147 -14.38 -4.87 -17.05
C ASP A 147 -13.13 -3.99 -16.96
N PRO A 148 -12.70 -3.33 -18.04
CA PRO A 148 -11.55 -2.44 -18.05
C PRO A 148 -11.57 -1.36 -16.95
N ARG A 149 -12.75 -0.83 -16.59
CA ARG A 149 -12.90 0.17 -15.51
C ARG A 149 -12.61 -0.44 -14.15
N THR A 150 -13.11 -1.63 -13.88
CA THR A 150 -12.83 -2.39 -12.65
C THR A 150 -11.33 -2.70 -12.54
N ARG A 151 -10.71 -3.17 -13.63
CA ARG A 151 -9.28 -3.42 -13.69
C ARG A 151 -8.44 -2.16 -13.43
N ALA A 152 -8.87 -1.01 -13.98
CA ALA A 152 -8.20 0.27 -13.75
C ALA A 152 -8.24 0.68 -12.27
N VAL A 153 -9.38 0.50 -11.59
CA VAL A 153 -9.51 0.77 -10.15
C VAL A 153 -8.58 -0.13 -9.34
N VAL A 154 -8.50 -1.43 -9.65
CA VAL A 154 -7.59 -2.37 -8.98
C VAL A 154 -6.13 -1.97 -9.21
N ALA A 155 -5.74 -1.65 -10.44
CA ALA A 155 -4.38 -1.22 -10.77
C ALA A 155 -4.00 0.06 -10.02
N LEU A 156 -4.93 1.04 -9.96
CA LEU A 156 -4.74 2.29 -9.24
C LEU A 156 -4.58 2.04 -7.72
N ALA A 157 -5.41 1.19 -7.13
CA ALA A 157 -5.32 0.83 -5.72
C ALA A 157 -3.96 0.19 -5.39
N MET A 158 -3.47 -0.73 -6.23
CA MET A 158 -2.16 -1.36 -6.06
C MET A 158 -1.02 -0.34 -6.18
N ALA A 159 -1.14 0.62 -7.09
CA ALA A 159 -0.16 1.70 -7.26
C ALA A 159 -0.15 2.62 -6.02
N ILE A 160 -1.32 3.06 -5.54
CA ILE A 160 -1.45 3.88 -4.33
C ILE A 160 -0.84 3.15 -3.13
N GLN A 161 -1.24 1.90 -2.90
CA GLN A 161 -0.78 1.12 -1.76
C GLN A 161 0.75 0.96 -1.77
N ARG A 162 1.33 0.59 -2.92
CA ARG A 162 2.78 0.44 -3.05
C ARG A 162 3.51 1.76 -2.81
N SER A 163 3.10 2.82 -3.51
CA SER A 163 3.77 4.13 -3.40
C SER A 163 3.63 4.72 -1.99
N SER A 164 2.49 4.51 -1.32
CA SER A 164 2.28 4.93 0.07
C SER A 164 3.21 4.18 1.03
N LEU A 165 3.38 2.88 0.85
CA LEU A 165 4.32 2.08 1.64
C LEU A 165 5.77 2.50 1.39
N ASP A 166 6.16 2.76 0.14
CA ASP A 166 7.51 3.22 -0.20
C ASP A 166 7.78 4.60 0.43
N LEU A 167 6.82 5.54 0.32
CA LEU A 167 6.90 6.86 0.95
C LEU A 167 7.00 6.74 2.48
N TRP A 168 6.15 5.95 3.10
CA TRP A 168 6.13 5.73 4.54
C TRP A 168 7.39 5.02 5.05
N CYS A 169 7.92 4.05 4.31
CA CYS A 169 9.18 3.37 4.63
C CYS A 169 10.41 4.24 4.36
N GLY A 170 10.28 5.37 3.65
CA GLY A 170 11.41 6.18 3.21
C GLY A 170 12.26 5.50 2.15
N ARG A 171 11.64 4.65 1.31
CA ARG A 171 12.32 3.98 0.21
C ARG A 171 12.36 4.89 -1.01
N SER A 172 13.51 4.99 -1.64
CA SER A 172 13.67 5.64 -2.94
C SER A 172 12.97 4.83 -4.04
N HIS A 173 12.42 5.51 -5.02
CA HIS A 173 11.83 4.81 -6.16
C HIS A 173 12.93 4.16 -7.02
N PRO A 174 12.73 2.98 -7.63
CA PRO A 174 13.76 2.28 -8.41
C PRO A 174 14.40 3.09 -9.54
N TRP A 175 13.74 4.15 -10.05
CA TRP A 175 14.32 5.06 -11.03
C TRP A 175 15.23 6.12 -10.39
N GLU A 176 15.07 6.45 -9.11
CA GLU A 176 15.96 7.35 -8.36
C GLU A 176 17.27 6.65 -8.07
N GLU A 177 17.23 5.39 -7.61
CA GLU A 177 18.42 4.56 -7.40
C GLU A 177 19.26 4.42 -8.67
N ARG A 178 18.61 4.24 -9.82
CA ARG A 178 19.29 4.21 -11.12
C ARG A 178 19.90 5.55 -11.53
N ARG A 179 19.29 6.67 -11.16
CA ARG A 179 19.84 8.01 -11.40
C ARG A 179 21.05 8.27 -10.54
N GLU A 180 21.02 7.90 -9.26
CA GLU A 180 22.15 8.03 -8.36
C GLU A 180 23.32 7.14 -8.78
N ALA A 181 23.05 5.87 -9.13
CA ALA A 181 24.04 4.96 -9.68
C ALA A 181 24.68 5.49 -10.99
N ALA A 182 23.89 6.10 -11.88
CA ALA A 182 24.38 6.70 -13.11
C ALA A 182 25.20 8.00 -12.85
N ALA A 183 24.84 8.77 -11.82
CA ALA A 183 25.56 10.00 -11.44
C ALA A 183 26.92 9.70 -10.77
N HIS A 184 27.08 8.51 -10.19
CA HIS A 184 28.34 8.06 -9.57
C HIS A 184 29.26 7.28 -10.54
N THR A 185 28.86 7.14 -11.82
CA THR A 185 29.74 6.56 -12.85
C THR A 185 30.60 7.66 -13.48
N GLU A 186 31.47 8.28 -12.67
CA GLU A 186 32.63 9.03 -13.16
C GLU A 186 33.78 8.06 -13.45
N PRO A 187 34.67 8.36 -14.44
CA PRO A 187 35.66 7.41 -14.92
C PRO A 187 36.69 7.11 -13.85
N ALA A 188 36.99 5.84 -13.72
CA ALA A 188 37.88 5.22 -12.76
C ALA A 188 39.25 5.95 -12.58
N GLY A 189 39.50 6.33 -11.35
CA GLY A 189 40.83 6.72 -10.90
C GLY A 189 40.87 6.91 -9.39
N ALA A 190 41.33 5.90 -8.70
CA ALA A 190 41.79 5.86 -7.32
C ALA A 190 40.96 4.95 -6.36
N SER A 191 41.68 3.95 -5.90
CA SER A 191 41.39 3.01 -4.81
C SER A 191 40.87 3.67 -3.54
N GLU A 192 39.80 3.10 -2.95
CA GLU A 192 39.74 2.96 -1.49
C GLU A 192 38.59 1.97 -1.10
N GLY A 193 38.78 1.32 0.04
CA GLY A 193 38.21 0.10 0.54
C GLY A 193 36.68 0.05 0.77
N PRO A 194 36.15 -1.06 1.34
CA PRO A 194 34.73 -1.33 1.42
C PRO A 194 34.04 -0.34 2.35
N SER A 195 33.37 0.64 1.77
CA SER A 195 32.42 1.52 2.48
C SER A 195 31.17 0.72 2.79
N THR A 196 30.94 0.48 4.07
CA THR A 196 29.64 0.14 4.62
C THR A 196 28.64 1.21 4.13
N VAL A 197 27.72 0.81 3.26
CA VAL A 197 26.62 1.66 2.85
C VAL A 197 25.71 1.84 4.07
N GLU A 198 25.93 2.92 4.79
CA GLU A 198 24.93 3.42 5.74
C GLU A 198 23.73 3.85 4.92
N VAL A 199 22.66 3.05 4.96
CA VAL A 199 21.33 3.43 4.49
C VAL A 199 20.82 4.54 5.41
N SER A 200 21.29 5.77 5.17
CA SER A 200 20.78 6.98 5.82
C SER A 200 19.47 7.41 5.17
N GLY A 201 18.47 6.51 5.19
CA GLY A 201 17.11 6.88 4.89
C GLY A 201 16.60 7.79 6.00
N LYS A 202 16.37 9.08 5.72
CA LYS A 202 15.56 9.93 6.58
C LYS A 202 14.20 9.26 6.74
N CYS A 203 14.04 8.56 7.88
CA CYS A 203 12.81 7.88 8.22
C CYS A 203 11.68 8.92 8.20
N SER A 204 10.80 8.87 7.22
CA SER A 204 9.62 9.72 7.19
C SER A 204 8.82 9.47 8.47
N GLN A 205 8.54 10.51 9.23
CA GLN A 205 7.73 10.44 10.45
C GLN A 205 6.23 10.54 10.12
N VAL A 206 5.88 10.53 8.84
CA VAL A 206 4.51 10.64 8.37
C VAL A 206 3.78 9.32 8.66
N PRO A 207 2.59 9.34 9.30
CA PRO A 207 1.74 8.15 9.45
C PRO A 207 1.39 7.52 8.09
N LEU A 208 1.19 6.20 8.05
CA LEU A 208 0.83 5.52 6.80
C LEU A 208 -0.48 6.04 6.21
N VAL A 209 -1.45 6.39 7.05
CA VAL A 209 -2.72 7.00 6.62
C VAL A 209 -2.49 8.32 5.87
N ASP A 210 -1.54 9.13 6.31
CA ASP A 210 -1.21 10.39 5.64
C ASP A 210 -0.43 10.16 4.36
N ALA A 211 0.42 9.14 4.30
CA ALA A 211 1.07 8.72 3.05
C ALA A 211 0.05 8.28 1.99
N VAL A 212 -0.99 7.52 2.38
CA VAL A 212 -2.09 7.16 1.48
C VAL A 212 -2.83 8.41 0.99
N ARG A 213 -3.15 9.34 1.89
CA ARG A 213 -3.82 10.60 1.53
C ARG A 213 -2.99 11.40 0.55
N THR A 214 -1.70 11.58 0.80
CA THR A 214 -0.77 12.29 -0.09
C THR A 214 -0.75 11.68 -1.50
N MET A 215 -0.75 10.35 -1.60
CA MET A 215 -0.79 9.68 -2.91
C MET A 215 -2.12 9.88 -3.63
N VAL A 216 -3.25 9.85 -2.91
CA VAL A 216 -4.59 10.11 -3.46
C VAL A 216 -4.68 11.55 -4.00
N GLU A 217 -4.22 12.52 -3.22
CA GLU A 217 -4.18 13.94 -3.62
C GLU A 217 -3.32 14.16 -4.86
N ALA A 218 -2.10 13.63 -4.87
CA ALA A 218 -1.19 13.72 -6.02
C ALA A 218 -1.78 13.11 -7.30
N ILE A 219 -2.45 11.95 -7.19
CA ILE A 219 -3.12 11.34 -8.34
C ILE A 219 -4.30 12.18 -8.80
N SER A 220 -5.08 12.75 -7.87
CA SER A 220 -6.20 13.64 -8.20
C SER A 220 -5.73 14.86 -9.00
N GLU A 221 -4.63 15.47 -8.60
CA GLU A 221 -4.03 16.62 -9.30
C GLU A 221 -3.55 16.26 -10.72
N VAL A 222 -2.95 15.08 -10.88
CA VAL A 222 -2.45 14.61 -12.18
C VAL A 222 -3.60 14.24 -13.12
N VAL A 223 -4.66 13.61 -12.61
CA VAL A 223 -5.78 13.11 -13.43
C VAL A 223 -6.79 14.23 -13.73
N THR A 224 -6.90 15.23 -12.84
CA THR A 224 -7.81 16.37 -13.00
C THR A 224 -7.00 17.67 -13.05
N PRO A 225 -6.34 17.99 -14.16
CA PRO A 225 -5.55 19.20 -14.25
C PRO A 225 -6.45 20.43 -14.00
N PRO A 226 -5.91 21.50 -13.35
CA PRO A 226 -6.67 22.71 -13.10
C PRO A 226 -7.23 23.25 -14.40
N ARG A 227 -8.53 23.57 -14.41
CA ARG A 227 -9.15 24.23 -15.56
C ARG A 227 -8.43 25.55 -15.78
N CYS A 228 -7.77 25.73 -16.93
CA CYS A 228 -7.31 27.04 -17.34
C CYS A 228 -8.54 27.94 -17.47
N ASP A 229 -8.72 28.85 -16.53
CA ASP A 229 -9.71 29.91 -16.63
C ASP A 229 -9.34 30.80 -17.84
N THR A 230 -9.98 30.50 -18.97
CA THR A 230 -9.91 31.31 -20.20
C THR A 230 -10.84 32.53 -20.06
N SER A 231 -10.76 33.24 -18.93
CA SER A 231 -11.54 34.46 -18.71
C SER A 231 -10.64 35.69 -18.57
N ALA A 232 -9.74 35.90 -19.55
CA ALA A 232 -9.03 37.19 -19.65
C ALA A 232 -8.61 37.43 -21.10
N SER A 233 -9.56 37.67 -21.99
CA SER A 233 -9.31 38.45 -23.19
C SER A 233 -10.62 38.80 -23.89
N THR A 234 -11.32 39.81 -23.37
CA THR A 234 -12.30 40.58 -24.18
C THR A 234 -12.33 42.00 -23.65
N ALA A 235 -11.28 42.74 -23.85
CA ALA A 235 -11.29 44.19 -23.73
C ALA A 235 -10.12 44.78 -24.56
N ALA A 236 -10.23 44.69 -25.87
CA ALA A 236 -9.48 45.62 -26.74
C ALA A 236 -10.50 46.19 -27.73
N GLY A 237 -11.06 47.33 -27.34
CA GLY A 237 -11.93 48.12 -28.18
C GLY A 237 -11.19 48.57 -29.44
N ASP A 238 -11.84 48.38 -30.55
CA ASP A 238 -11.48 48.90 -31.88
C ASP A 238 -11.90 50.40 -31.94
N PRO A 239 -10.99 51.37 -32.17
CA PRO A 239 -11.34 52.71 -32.53
C PRO A 239 -11.43 52.81 -34.04
N ARG A 240 -12.63 52.86 -34.61
CA ARG A 240 -12.87 53.22 -36.00
C ARG A 240 -12.40 54.65 -36.28
N PRO A 241 -11.67 54.91 -37.36
CA PRO A 241 -11.49 56.27 -37.82
C PRO A 241 -12.69 56.71 -38.66
N SER A 242 -13.28 57.81 -38.26
CA SER A 242 -14.23 58.59 -39.03
C SER A 242 -13.54 59.20 -40.27
N SER A 243 -14.05 58.95 -41.42
CA SER A 243 -13.83 59.76 -42.60
C SER A 243 -15.14 60.31 -43.11
N SER A 244 -15.34 61.58 -43.00
CA SER A 244 -16.35 62.40 -43.63
C SER A 244 -15.90 62.88 -45.03
N PRO A 245 -16.79 63.48 -45.81
CA PRO A 245 -16.93 63.27 -47.27
C PRO A 245 -16.38 64.42 -48.11
N ARG A 246 -16.15 64.11 -49.35
CA ARG A 246 -16.53 64.91 -50.54
C ARG A 246 -16.54 64.05 -51.79
#